data_1b0058a3588f4555773af2146b290c20
#
_entry.id   1b0058a3588f4555773af2146b290c20
#
_cell.length_a   1.000
_cell.length_b   1.000
_cell.length_c   1.000
_cell.angle_alpha   90.00
_cell.angle_beta   90.00
_cell.angle_gamma   90.00
#
_symmetry.space_group_name_H-M   'P 1'
#
loop_
_entity.id
_entity.type
_entity.pdbx_description
1 polymer ?
#
loop_
_entity_poly.entity_id
_entity_poly.type
_entity_poly.pdbx_seq_one_letter_code
_entity_poly.pdbx_strand_id
1 'polypeptide(L)'
;GFVALVGAPNAGKSTLINDILLKAVRRELTGSGDRPGKHKRVTGLGKIDRVVEVDQSPIGRTPRSNPVTYTNIFDDIRMLFSKTKEARMLGWKPGRFSFNVAGGRCEVCQGQGVRRVEMHFLPDVFVICDSCKGARYNRETLEVRWRGKTIADVLDMTIEDAAGFFDAHPTVHRMLNCLDEVGLGYVQLGQTAPTLSGGEAQRVKLARELGVRQQGTVLYILDEPTTGLHMADIDRLMQVLNRLADRGHTLVVIEHNIDVIKAA
;
A
#
# COMPACT_ATOMS: atom_id res chain seq x y z
N GLY A 1 6.86 -21.83 -3.76
CA GLY A 1 5.75 -22.72 -3.37
C GLY A 1 4.72 -21.98 -2.53
N PHE A 2 3.49 -22.45 -2.56
CA PHE A 2 2.37 -21.90 -1.81
C PHE A 2 1.98 -22.86 -0.70
N VAL A 3 1.81 -22.36 0.54
CA VAL A 3 1.40 -23.15 1.71
C VAL A 3 0.33 -22.39 2.47
N ALA A 4 -0.87 -22.95 2.59
CA ALA A 4 -1.90 -22.43 3.47
C ALA A 4 -1.87 -23.12 4.82
N LEU A 5 -1.92 -22.34 5.91
CA LEU A 5 -2.08 -22.84 7.27
C LEU A 5 -3.53 -22.72 7.70
N VAL A 6 -4.14 -23.88 7.91
CA VAL A 6 -5.54 -24.02 8.28
C VAL A 6 -5.67 -24.47 9.72
N GLY A 7 -6.71 -24.01 10.40
CA GLY A 7 -7.04 -24.44 11.76
C GLY A 7 -8.12 -23.53 12.37
N ALA A 8 -8.71 -23.97 13.47
CA ALA A 8 -9.67 -23.15 14.22
C ALA A 8 -9.05 -21.80 14.62
N PRO A 9 -9.85 -20.74 14.80
CA PRO A 9 -9.42 -19.50 15.42
C PRO A 9 -8.68 -19.81 16.73
N ASN A 10 -7.56 -19.12 17.00
CA ASN A 10 -6.71 -19.31 18.18
C ASN A 10 -6.00 -20.68 18.31
N ALA A 11 -5.88 -21.45 17.24
CA ALA A 11 -5.15 -22.73 17.24
C ALA A 11 -3.60 -22.59 17.25
N GLY A 12 -3.07 -21.44 17.66
CA GLY A 12 -1.63 -21.19 17.72
C GLY A 12 -0.95 -20.91 16.36
N LYS A 13 -1.72 -20.69 15.28
CA LYS A 13 -1.18 -20.40 13.94
C LYS A 13 -0.32 -19.14 13.94
N SER A 14 -0.84 -18.05 14.50
CA SER A 14 -0.12 -16.79 14.62
C SER A 14 1.15 -16.93 15.46
N THR A 15 1.11 -17.72 16.54
CA THR A 15 2.31 -18.03 17.35
C THR A 15 3.34 -18.80 16.53
N LEU A 16 2.92 -19.84 15.79
CA LEU A 16 3.82 -20.61 14.95
C LEU A 16 4.49 -19.75 13.87
N ILE A 17 3.72 -18.89 13.22
CA ILE A 17 4.22 -18.05 12.13
C ILE A 17 4.95 -16.84 12.67
N ASN A 18 4.31 -16.02 13.50
CA ASN A 18 4.85 -14.72 13.89
C ASN A 18 5.92 -14.84 14.97
N ASP A 19 5.72 -15.74 15.97
CA ASP A 19 6.66 -15.86 17.07
C ASP A 19 7.79 -16.86 16.81
N ILE A 20 7.63 -17.81 15.90
CA ILE A 20 8.66 -18.81 15.62
C ILE A 20 9.25 -18.60 14.24
N LEU A 21 8.46 -18.82 13.15
CA LEU A 21 8.98 -18.82 11.79
C LEU A 21 9.55 -17.45 11.38
N LEU A 22 8.75 -16.39 11.50
CA LEU A 22 9.15 -15.05 11.10
C LEU A 22 10.39 -14.56 11.86
N LYS A 23 10.44 -14.77 13.19
CA LYS A 23 11.59 -14.40 14.02
C LYS A 23 12.82 -15.24 13.68
N ALA A 24 12.65 -16.54 13.42
CA ALA A 24 13.76 -17.41 13.01
C ALA A 24 14.34 -16.98 11.65
N VAL A 25 13.47 -16.71 10.66
CA VAL A 25 13.90 -16.24 9.33
C VAL A 25 14.59 -14.89 9.43
N ARG A 26 14.00 -13.91 10.10
CA ARG A 26 14.60 -12.56 10.26
C ARG A 26 15.98 -12.67 10.91
N ARG A 27 16.12 -13.47 11.95
CA ARG A 27 17.40 -13.66 12.63
C ARG A 27 18.46 -14.31 11.75
N GLU A 28 18.09 -15.29 10.94
CA GLU A 28 18.99 -15.92 9.96
C GLU A 28 19.48 -14.91 8.92
N LEU A 29 18.56 -14.12 8.36
CA LEU A 29 18.86 -13.15 7.29
C LEU A 29 19.64 -11.93 7.76
N THR A 30 19.39 -11.45 8.98
CA THR A 30 19.98 -10.18 9.46
C THR A 30 21.03 -10.35 10.54
N GLY A 31 21.22 -11.56 11.08
CA GLY A 31 22.08 -11.83 12.22
C GLY A 31 21.58 -11.23 13.55
N SER A 32 20.44 -10.53 13.53
CA SER A 32 19.89 -9.79 14.67
C SER A 32 18.37 -9.94 14.73
N GLY A 33 17.74 -9.47 15.81
CA GLY A 33 16.28 -9.50 16.00
C GLY A 33 15.84 -10.30 17.19
N ASP A 34 14.53 -10.35 17.41
CA ASP A 34 13.91 -11.06 18.54
C ASP A 34 14.22 -12.56 18.50
N ARG A 35 14.34 -13.14 19.68
CA ARG A 35 14.50 -14.60 19.79
C ARG A 35 13.19 -15.27 19.39
N PRO A 36 13.25 -16.31 18.51
CA PRO A 36 12.06 -17.11 18.19
C PRO A 36 11.59 -17.87 19.42
N GLY A 37 10.29 -18.14 19.45
CA GLY A 37 9.68 -18.98 20.49
C GLY A 37 10.31 -20.38 20.55
N LYS A 38 10.00 -21.14 21.60
CA LYS A 38 10.54 -22.50 21.77
C LYS A 38 10.16 -23.39 20.59
N HIS A 39 11.14 -23.94 19.91
CA HIS A 39 10.97 -24.85 18.78
C HIS A 39 12.18 -25.80 18.69
N LYS A 40 12.03 -26.91 17.98
CA LYS A 40 13.16 -27.85 17.81
C LYS A 40 14.13 -27.34 16.75
N ARG A 41 13.65 -27.06 15.54
CA ARG A 41 14.49 -26.64 14.41
C ARG A 41 13.62 -26.05 13.29
N VAL A 42 14.12 -25.02 12.62
CA VAL A 42 13.63 -24.54 11.32
C VAL A 42 14.69 -24.86 10.28
N THR A 43 14.31 -25.43 9.14
CA THR A 43 15.24 -25.84 8.07
C THR A 43 14.85 -25.17 6.76
N GLY A 44 15.80 -25.05 5.82
CA GLY A 44 15.57 -24.47 4.50
C GLY A 44 15.73 -22.94 4.45
N LEU A 45 16.10 -22.29 5.54
CA LEU A 45 16.22 -20.82 5.63
C LEU A 45 17.27 -20.25 4.66
N GLY A 46 18.37 -20.97 4.40
CA GLY A 46 19.42 -20.54 3.49
C GLY A 46 19.01 -20.44 2.00
N LYS A 47 17.76 -20.78 1.67
CA LYS A 47 17.18 -20.58 0.32
C LYS A 47 16.35 -19.31 0.21
N ILE A 48 16.21 -18.54 1.30
CA ILE A 48 15.40 -17.34 1.39
C ILE A 48 16.36 -16.16 1.46
N ASP A 49 16.21 -15.22 0.54
CA ASP A 49 17.01 -13.98 0.52
C ASP A 49 16.33 -12.84 1.28
N ARG A 50 14.99 -12.87 1.37
CA ARG A 50 14.20 -11.83 2.03
C ARG A 50 12.89 -12.38 2.60
N VAL A 51 12.41 -11.79 3.69
CA VAL A 51 11.07 -12.04 4.24
C VAL A 51 10.23 -10.77 4.19
N VAL A 52 8.99 -10.91 3.76
CA VAL A 52 7.99 -9.84 3.70
C VAL A 52 6.76 -10.27 4.47
N GLU A 53 6.44 -9.51 5.48
CA GLU A 53 5.21 -9.67 6.25
C GLU A 53 4.15 -8.71 5.69
N VAL A 54 3.01 -9.26 5.30
CA VAL A 54 1.87 -8.51 4.77
C VAL A 54 0.73 -8.65 5.77
N ASP A 55 0.76 -7.76 6.76
CA ASP A 55 -0.20 -7.70 7.87
C ASP A 55 -1.27 -6.62 7.63
N GLN A 56 -2.28 -6.58 8.48
CA GLN A 56 -3.38 -5.61 8.44
C GLN A 56 -3.05 -4.27 9.15
N SER A 57 -1.80 -4.05 9.55
CA SER A 57 -1.41 -2.76 10.15
C SER A 57 -1.53 -1.61 9.14
N PRO A 58 -1.89 -0.40 9.59
CA PRO A 58 -2.04 0.74 8.69
C PRO A 58 -0.77 1.03 7.87
N ILE A 59 -0.92 1.45 6.61
CA ILE A 59 0.19 1.89 5.75
C ILE A 59 0.79 3.24 6.17
N GLY A 60 0.21 3.86 7.18
CA GLY A 60 0.67 5.10 7.81
C GLY A 60 -0.30 5.57 8.86
N ARG A 61 0.17 6.44 9.76
CA ARG A 61 -0.60 6.92 10.93
C ARG A 61 -1.15 8.33 10.76
N THR A 62 -0.87 8.99 9.65
CA THR A 62 -1.26 10.39 9.42
C THR A 62 -2.08 10.54 8.15
N PRO A 63 -2.91 11.59 8.02
CA PRO A 63 -3.66 11.87 6.80
C PRO A 63 -2.79 12.14 5.56
N ARG A 64 -1.47 12.28 5.72
CA ARG A 64 -0.52 12.43 4.61
C ARG A 64 -0.12 11.11 3.97
N SER A 65 -0.32 9.99 4.66
CA SER A 65 -0.08 8.66 4.10
C SER A 65 -1.30 8.22 3.29
N ASN A 66 -1.09 7.69 2.12
CA ASN A 66 -2.13 7.20 1.21
C ASN A 66 -1.53 6.15 0.24
N PRO A 67 -2.34 5.45 -0.58
CA PRO A 67 -1.86 4.42 -1.49
C PRO A 67 -0.72 4.89 -2.41
N VAL A 68 -0.83 6.09 -3.02
CA VAL A 68 0.19 6.55 -3.97
C VAL A 68 1.51 6.94 -3.32
N THR A 69 1.48 7.44 -2.07
CA THR A 69 2.73 7.71 -1.34
C THR A 69 3.38 6.44 -0.83
N TYR A 70 2.59 5.46 -0.42
CA TYR A 70 3.11 4.19 0.06
C TYR A 70 3.76 3.36 -1.07
N THR A 71 3.18 3.39 -2.27
CA THR A 71 3.70 2.70 -3.46
C THR A 71 4.79 3.48 -4.19
N ASN A 72 5.06 4.72 -3.78
CA ASN A 72 6.03 5.67 -4.36
C ASN A 72 5.69 6.17 -5.77
N ILE A 73 4.54 5.81 -6.36
CA ILE A 73 4.15 6.32 -7.70
C ILE A 73 3.83 7.82 -7.70
N PHE A 74 3.61 8.40 -6.53
CA PHE A 74 3.36 9.83 -6.41
C PHE A 74 4.56 10.67 -6.88
N ASP A 75 5.77 10.16 -6.77
CA ASP A 75 6.98 10.84 -7.25
C ASP A 75 6.99 10.95 -8.77
N ASP A 76 6.58 9.88 -9.47
CA ASP A 76 6.43 9.90 -10.92
C ASP A 76 5.30 10.84 -11.37
N ILE A 77 4.15 10.80 -10.67
CA ILE A 77 3.03 11.72 -10.94
C ILE A 77 3.46 13.18 -10.78
N ARG A 78 4.15 13.53 -9.68
CA ARG A 78 4.67 14.89 -9.46
C ARG A 78 5.66 15.32 -10.54
N MET A 79 6.46 14.39 -11.03
CA MET A 79 7.38 14.65 -12.14
C MET A 79 6.64 15.00 -13.43
N LEU A 80 5.50 14.35 -13.73
CA LEU A 80 4.67 14.68 -14.89
C LEU A 80 4.14 16.11 -14.80
N PHE A 81 3.59 16.51 -13.64
CA PHE A 81 3.12 17.87 -13.43
C PHE A 81 4.23 18.91 -13.57
N SER A 82 5.44 18.65 -13.08
CA SER A 82 6.58 19.56 -13.20
C SER A 82 7.07 19.74 -14.66
N LYS A 83 6.71 18.83 -15.55
CA LYS A 83 7.05 18.90 -16.98
C LYS A 83 6.01 19.65 -17.83
N THR A 84 4.90 20.09 -17.26
CA THR A 84 3.91 20.92 -17.99
C THR A 84 4.52 22.25 -18.41
N LYS A 85 3.94 22.89 -19.41
CA LYS A 85 4.42 24.17 -19.93
C LYS A 85 4.37 25.25 -18.84
N GLU A 86 3.26 25.31 -18.11
CA GLU A 86 3.01 26.26 -17.03
C GLU A 86 4.02 26.09 -15.89
N ALA A 87 4.23 24.86 -15.43
CA ALA A 87 5.20 24.57 -14.36
C ALA A 87 6.62 24.94 -14.77
N ARG A 88 7.03 24.68 -16.02
CA ARG A 88 8.35 25.05 -16.54
C ARG A 88 8.54 26.57 -16.62
N MET A 89 7.52 27.30 -17.09
CA MET A 89 7.58 28.76 -17.16
C MET A 89 7.74 29.40 -15.79
N LEU A 90 7.16 28.78 -14.74
CA LEU A 90 7.25 29.23 -13.34
C LEU A 90 8.50 28.67 -12.62
N GLY A 91 9.32 27.87 -13.29
CA GLY A 91 10.49 27.23 -12.68
C GLY A 91 10.14 26.19 -11.60
N TRP A 92 8.94 25.63 -11.63
CA TRP A 92 8.46 24.71 -10.59
C TRP A 92 8.98 23.29 -10.80
N LYS A 93 9.58 22.78 -9.72
CA LYS A 93 10.14 21.43 -9.63
C LYS A 93 9.09 20.45 -9.05
N PRO A 94 9.32 19.11 -9.11
CA PRO A 94 8.40 18.12 -8.53
C PRO A 94 8.01 18.35 -7.07
N GLY A 95 8.88 18.99 -6.28
CA GLY A 95 8.62 19.36 -4.88
C GLY A 95 7.42 20.30 -4.72
N ARG A 96 7.13 21.18 -5.70
CA ARG A 96 5.98 22.06 -5.69
C ARG A 96 4.65 21.29 -5.65
N PHE A 97 4.62 20.14 -6.28
CA PHE A 97 3.46 19.27 -6.39
C PHE A 97 3.39 18.23 -5.24
N SER A 98 4.19 18.40 -4.19
CA SER A 98 4.13 17.58 -2.97
C SER A 98 3.28 18.29 -1.90
N PHE A 99 2.27 17.60 -1.37
CA PHE A 99 1.53 18.11 -0.23
C PHE A 99 2.31 17.98 1.11
N ASN A 100 3.49 17.33 1.10
CA ASN A 100 4.35 17.20 2.27
C ASN A 100 5.39 18.32 2.39
N VAL A 101 5.62 19.09 1.31
CA VAL A 101 6.65 20.13 1.22
C VAL A 101 6.00 21.51 1.17
N ALA A 102 6.58 22.47 1.87
CA ALA A 102 6.13 23.86 1.82
C ALA A 102 6.25 24.46 0.41
N GLY A 103 5.45 25.47 0.11
CA GLY A 103 5.43 26.20 -1.16
C GLY A 103 4.26 25.83 -2.06
N GLY A 104 3.92 24.53 -2.25
CA GLY A 104 2.79 24.12 -3.08
C GLY A 104 1.57 23.66 -2.30
N ARG A 105 1.78 23.24 -1.07
CA ARG A 105 0.71 22.75 -0.19
C ARG A 105 -0.15 23.88 0.40
N CYS A 106 -1.33 23.54 0.84
CA CYS A 106 -2.13 24.41 1.68
C CYS A 106 -1.45 24.59 3.05
N GLU A 107 -1.07 25.81 3.41
CA GLU A 107 -0.37 26.06 4.68
C GLU A 107 -1.31 25.98 5.90
N VAL A 108 -2.62 26.18 5.72
CA VAL A 108 -3.60 26.07 6.82
C VAL A 108 -3.69 24.65 7.36
N CYS A 109 -3.81 23.64 6.49
CA CYS A 109 -3.82 22.23 6.88
C CYS A 109 -2.46 21.53 6.68
N GLN A 110 -1.45 22.27 6.24
CA GLN A 110 -0.11 21.75 5.93
C GLN A 110 -0.13 20.53 5.02
N GLY A 111 -1.04 20.52 4.03
CA GLY A 111 -1.18 19.44 3.05
C GLY A 111 -1.96 18.21 3.52
N GLN A 112 -2.56 18.25 4.72
CA GLN A 112 -3.36 17.13 5.21
C GLN A 112 -4.75 17.04 4.54
N GLY A 113 -5.26 18.15 4.00
CA GLY A 113 -6.63 18.25 3.48
C GLY A 113 -7.69 18.37 4.56
N VAL A 114 -7.34 18.00 5.79
CA VAL A 114 -8.19 18.04 6.99
C VAL A 114 -7.50 18.77 8.11
N ARG A 115 -8.29 19.24 9.08
CA ARG A 115 -7.82 19.83 10.34
C ARG A 115 -8.24 18.92 11.48
N ARG A 116 -7.31 18.67 12.40
CA ARG A 116 -7.58 17.95 13.63
C ARG A 116 -8.23 18.91 14.63
N VAL A 117 -9.36 18.52 15.17
CA VAL A 117 -10.04 19.19 16.29
C VAL A 117 -9.83 18.31 17.51
N GLU A 118 -9.03 18.79 18.45
CA GLU A 118 -8.76 18.08 19.70
C GLU A 118 -9.97 18.18 20.64
N MET A 119 -10.40 17.04 21.15
CA MET A 119 -11.49 16.93 22.08
C MET A 119 -10.99 16.35 23.42
N HIS A 120 -11.10 17.11 24.51
CA HIS A 120 -10.51 16.75 25.81
C HIS A 120 -10.92 15.38 26.36
N PHE A 121 -12.12 14.88 26.03
CA PHE A 121 -12.66 13.62 26.56
C PHE A 121 -13.14 12.63 25.48
N LEU A 122 -12.98 12.97 24.21
CA LEU A 122 -13.41 12.18 23.06
C LEU A 122 -12.23 12.00 22.09
N PRO A 123 -12.25 10.98 21.21
CA PRO A 123 -11.28 10.88 20.15
C PRO A 123 -11.27 12.13 19.27
N ASP A 124 -10.09 12.52 18.81
CA ASP A 124 -9.95 13.67 17.92
C ASP A 124 -10.77 13.50 16.64
N VAL A 125 -11.39 14.59 16.21
CA VAL A 125 -12.18 14.63 14.99
C VAL A 125 -11.39 15.33 13.88
N PHE A 126 -11.40 14.76 12.70
CA PHE A 126 -10.83 15.37 11.50
C PHE A 126 -11.93 16.02 10.65
N VAL A 127 -11.85 17.33 10.47
CA VAL A 127 -12.77 18.11 9.65
C VAL A 127 -12.08 18.57 8.36
N ILE A 128 -12.82 18.66 7.26
CA ILE A 128 -12.28 19.16 5.99
C ILE A 128 -11.72 20.57 6.17
N CYS A 129 -10.54 20.83 5.63
CA CYS A 129 -9.90 22.15 5.69
C CYS A 129 -10.73 23.20 4.93
N ASP A 130 -11.15 24.26 5.62
CA ASP A 130 -11.99 25.32 5.04
C ASP A 130 -11.28 26.11 3.93
N SER A 131 -9.95 26.22 4.02
CA SER A 131 -9.15 26.98 3.06
C SER A 131 -8.99 26.24 1.71
N CYS A 132 -8.60 24.96 1.73
CA CYS A 132 -8.36 24.19 0.51
C CYS A 132 -9.51 23.24 0.16
N LYS A 133 -10.58 23.17 0.95
CA LYS A 133 -11.73 22.27 0.75
C LYS A 133 -11.36 20.80 0.49
N GLY A 134 -10.31 20.33 1.16
CA GLY A 134 -9.80 18.96 1.00
C GLY A 134 -8.69 18.81 -0.05
N ALA A 135 -8.52 19.76 -0.95
CA ALA A 135 -7.59 19.68 -2.09
C ALA A 135 -6.10 19.58 -1.71
N ARG A 136 -5.70 19.84 -0.46
CA ARG A 136 -4.33 19.74 0.08
C ARG A 136 -3.33 20.78 -0.43
N TYR A 137 -3.60 21.46 -1.52
CA TYR A 137 -2.72 22.41 -2.20
C TYR A 137 -3.22 23.85 -2.10
N ASN A 138 -2.33 24.79 -2.33
CA ASN A 138 -2.68 26.18 -2.51
C ASN A 138 -3.27 26.42 -3.93
N ARG A 139 -3.94 27.56 -4.11
CA ARG A 139 -4.63 27.91 -5.34
C ARG A 139 -3.70 27.94 -6.55
N GLU A 140 -2.52 28.50 -6.41
CA GLU A 140 -1.54 28.63 -7.51
C GLU A 140 -1.12 27.25 -8.05
N THR A 141 -0.84 26.28 -7.16
CA THR A 141 -0.48 24.92 -7.58
C THR A 141 -1.60 24.22 -8.32
N LEU A 142 -2.87 24.51 -7.98
CA LEU A 142 -4.06 23.96 -8.63
C LEU A 142 -4.37 24.60 -9.98
N GLU A 143 -3.71 25.71 -10.37
CA GLU A 143 -3.82 26.29 -11.70
C GLU A 143 -3.10 25.44 -12.76
N VAL A 144 -2.08 24.66 -12.36
CA VAL A 144 -1.37 23.77 -13.27
C VAL A 144 -2.21 22.52 -13.53
N ARG A 145 -2.41 22.21 -14.82
CA ARG A 145 -3.16 21.03 -15.26
C ARG A 145 -2.31 20.14 -16.14
N TRP A 146 -2.41 18.85 -15.90
CA TRP A 146 -1.86 17.83 -16.76
C TRP A 146 -3.01 17.00 -17.34
N ARG A 147 -3.10 16.92 -18.68
CA ARG A 147 -4.26 16.32 -19.38
C ARG A 147 -5.62 16.83 -18.86
N GLY A 148 -5.70 18.14 -18.57
CA GLY A 148 -6.93 18.78 -18.09
C GLY A 148 -7.25 18.61 -16.60
N LYS A 149 -6.48 17.82 -15.85
CA LYS A 149 -6.68 17.55 -14.42
C LYS A 149 -5.63 18.26 -13.57
N THR A 150 -6.04 18.78 -12.42
CA THR A 150 -5.13 19.26 -11.37
C THR A 150 -4.52 18.08 -10.61
N ILE A 151 -3.46 18.34 -9.84
CA ILE A 151 -2.87 17.31 -8.97
C ILE A 151 -3.86 16.81 -7.90
N ALA A 152 -4.78 17.67 -7.44
CA ALA A 152 -5.85 17.29 -6.51
C ALA A 152 -6.87 16.38 -7.20
N ASP A 153 -7.33 16.72 -8.42
CA ASP A 153 -8.24 15.87 -9.18
C ASP A 153 -7.67 14.46 -9.40
N VAL A 154 -6.35 14.37 -9.61
CA VAL A 154 -5.67 13.06 -9.74
C VAL A 154 -5.70 12.28 -8.43
N LEU A 155 -5.49 12.93 -7.29
CA LEU A 155 -5.59 12.26 -5.99
C LEU A 155 -7.01 11.78 -5.65
N ASP A 156 -8.02 12.44 -6.21
CA ASP A 156 -9.43 12.08 -6.02
C ASP A 156 -9.92 10.98 -6.97
N MET A 157 -9.14 10.64 -8.02
CA MET A 157 -9.46 9.51 -8.90
C MET A 157 -9.44 8.20 -8.14
N THR A 158 -10.31 7.27 -8.54
CA THR A 158 -10.18 5.86 -8.16
C THR A 158 -8.94 5.25 -8.80
N ILE A 159 -8.43 4.16 -8.24
CA ILE A 159 -7.29 3.43 -8.82
C ILE A 159 -7.63 2.95 -10.24
N GLU A 160 -8.84 2.46 -10.47
CA GLU A 160 -9.32 2.00 -11.78
C GLU A 160 -9.32 3.14 -12.80
N ASP A 161 -9.93 4.29 -12.47
CA ASP A 161 -9.94 5.47 -13.35
C ASP A 161 -8.53 5.97 -13.65
N ALA A 162 -7.67 6.00 -12.63
CA ALA A 162 -6.29 6.43 -12.77
C ALA A 162 -5.46 5.47 -13.64
N ALA A 163 -5.71 4.16 -13.60
CA ALA A 163 -5.05 3.20 -14.47
C ALA A 163 -5.31 3.53 -15.94
N GLY A 164 -6.56 3.86 -16.32
CA GLY A 164 -6.90 4.33 -17.64
C GLY A 164 -6.28 5.70 -17.97
N PHE A 165 -6.27 6.64 -17.02
CA PHE A 165 -5.73 7.98 -17.20
C PHE A 165 -4.21 8.01 -17.44
N PHE A 166 -3.46 7.09 -16.83
CA PHE A 166 -2.00 6.95 -16.92
C PHE A 166 -1.54 5.84 -17.87
N ASP A 167 -2.37 5.39 -18.81
CA ASP A 167 -2.11 4.32 -19.78
C ASP A 167 -0.77 4.46 -20.52
N ALA A 168 -0.42 5.68 -20.93
CA ALA A 168 0.81 6.02 -21.64
C ALA A 168 2.05 6.14 -20.72
N HIS A 169 1.92 5.89 -19.42
CA HIS A 169 3.01 6.00 -18.45
C HIS A 169 3.31 4.65 -17.77
N PRO A 170 4.16 3.80 -18.36
CA PRO A 170 4.30 2.38 -17.99
C PRO A 170 4.61 2.14 -16.51
N THR A 171 5.41 2.99 -15.87
CA THR A 171 5.76 2.83 -14.44
C THR A 171 4.54 3.04 -13.54
N VAL A 172 3.81 4.15 -13.76
CA VAL A 172 2.61 4.49 -12.98
C VAL A 172 1.50 3.48 -13.26
N HIS A 173 1.22 3.24 -14.55
CA HIS A 173 0.19 2.31 -15.01
C HIS A 173 0.37 0.89 -14.45
N ARG A 174 1.59 0.36 -14.47
CA ARG A 174 1.89 -0.97 -13.92
C ARG A 174 1.55 -1.06 -12.43
N MET A 175 1.90 -0.06 -11.62
CA MET A 175 1.61 -0.07 -10.19
C MET A 175 0.11 0.09 -9.93
N LEU A 176 -0.58 0.93 -10.70
CA LEU A 176 -2.03 1.08 -10.62
C LEU A 176 -2.74 -0.24 -10.96
N ASN A 177 -2.29 -0.93 -11.99
CA ASN A 177 -2.83 -2.26 -12.31
C ASN A 177 -2.56 -3.28 -11.19
N CYS A 178 -1.39 -3.26 -10.54
CA CYS A 178 -1.14 -4.11 -9.37
C CYS A 178 -2.11 -3.82 -8.21
N LEU A 179 -2.45 -2.54 -7.99
CA LEU A 179 -3.45 -2.14 -6.98
C LEU A 179 -4.87 -2.57 -7.36
N ASP A 180 -5.24 -2.48 -8.64
CA ASP A 180 -6.53 -2.94 -9.13
C ASP A 180 -6.66 -4.47 -9.07
N GLU A 181 -5.63 -5.19 -9.47
CA GLU A 181 -5.58 -6.67 -9.44
C GLU A 181 -5.76 -7.26 -8.04
N VAL A 182 -5.38 -6.54 -6.99
CA VAL A 182 -5.63 -6.97 -5.60
C VAL A 182 -7.01 -6.52 -5.07
N GLY A 183 -7.90 -6.03 -5.95
CA GLY A 183 -9.26 -5.63 -5.60
C GLY A 183 -9.36 -4.26 -4.92
N LEU A 184 -8.49 -3.32 -5.27
CA LEU A 184 -8.50 -1.95 -4.75
C LEU A 184 -8.93 -0.90 -5.80
N GLY A 185 -9.50 -1.32 -6.93
CA GLY A 185 -9.89 -0.43 -8.03
C GLY A 185 -10.78 0.73 -7.59
N TYR A 186 -11.67 0.51 -6.63
CA TYR A 186 -12.60 1.50 -6.08
C TYR A 186 -11.97 2.52 -5.12
N VAL A 187 -10.77 2.27 -4.59
CA VAL A 187 -10.09 3.12 -3.61
C VAL A 187 -9.53 4.35 -4.32
N GLN A 188 -9.68 5.54 -3.71
CA GLN A 188 -9.08 6.74 -4.26
C GLN A 188 -7.56 6.79 -4.04
N LEU A 189 -6.83 7.32 -5.02
CA LEU A 189 -5.36 7.46 -4.95
C LEU A 189 -4.89 8.21 -3.72
N GLY A 190 -5.58 9.28 -3.36
CA GLY A 190 -5.29 10.14 -2.22
C GLY A 190 -6.02 9.73 -0.92
N GLN A 191 -6.73 8.61 -0.88
CA GLN A 191 -7.45 8.18 0.31
C GLN A 191 -6.49 8.04 1.49
N THR A 192 -6.81 8.68 2.62
CA THR A 192 -5.90 8.75 3.76
C THR A 192 -5.77 7.39 4.46
N ALA A 193 -4.55 7.01 4.82
CA ALA A 193 -4.28 5.72 5.47
C ALA A 193 -5.17 5.40 6.69
N PRO A 194 -5.52 6.37 7.57
CA PRO A 194 -6.43 6.09 8.68
C PRO A 194 -7.86 5.75 8.29
N THR A 195 -8.28 6.00 7.05
CA THR A 195 -9.63 5.66 6.56
C THR A 195 -9.67 4.33 5.81
N LEU A 196 -8.52 3.73 5.57
CA LEU A 196 -8.45 2.39 4.98
C LEU A 196 -8.75 1.34 6.03
N SER A 197 -9.51 0.33 5.66
CA SER A 197 -9.67 -0.89 6.46
C SER A 197 -8.34 -1.65 6.56
N GLY A 198 -8.21 -2.54 7.55
CA GLY A 198 -7.02 -3.38 7.69
C GLY A 198 -6.74 -4.23 6.43
N GLY A 199 -7.79 -4.79 5.82
CA GLY A 199 -7.66 -5.55 4.57
C GLY A 199 -7.21 -4.70 3.38
N GLU A 200 -7.72 -3.46 3.24
CA GLU A 200 -7.25 -2.52 2.21
C GLU A 200 -5.78 -2.15 2.40
N ALA A 201 -5.38 -1.81 3.63
CA ALA A 201 -3.99 -1.50 3.96
C ALA A 201 -3.06 -2.68 3.63
N GLN A 202 -3.48 -3.89 3.95
CA GLN A 202 -2.76 -5.13 3.63
C GLN A 202 -2.59 -5.31 2.12
N ARG A 203 -3.66 -5.12 1.34
CA ARG A 203 -3.62 -5.25 -0.12
C ARG A 203 -2.76 -4.17 -0.78
N VAL A 204 -2.73 -2.94 -0.26
CA VAL A 204 -1.77 -1.91 -0.72
C VAL A 204 -0.32 -2.37 -0.52
N LYS A 205 0.00 -3.01 0.63
CA LYS A 205 1.33 -3.57 0.87
C LYS A 205 1.66 -4.67 -0.13
N LEU A 206 0.71 -5.58 -0.39
CA LEU A 206 0.86 -6.65 -1.37
C LEU A 206 1.07 -6.11 -2.79
N ALA A 207 0.26 -5.15 -3.22
CA ALA A 207 0.40 -4.52 -4.54
C ALA A 207 1.79 -3.88 -4.74
N ARG A 208 2.32 -3.22 -3.70
CA ARG A 208 3.67 -2.67 -3.75
C ARG A 208 4.73 -3.75 -4.01
N GLU A 209 4.63 -4.89 -3.34
CA GLU A 209 5.56 -6.00 -3.55
C GLU A 209 5.46 -6.60 -4.97
N LEU A 210 4.27 -6.66 -5.53
CA LEU A 210 4.03 -7.09 -6.91
C LEU A 210 4.62 -6.14 -7.95
N GLY A 211 4.47 -4.83 -7.72
CA GLY A 211 4.92 -3.78 -8.64
C GLY A 211 6.43 -3.63 -8.72
N VAL A 212 7.18 -4.11 -7.71
CA VAL A 212 8.64 -4.06 -7.68
C VAL A 212 9.21 -5.36 -8.24
N ARG A 213 10.24 -5.25 -9.11
CA ARG A 213 11.01 -6.44 -9.53
C ARG A 213 11.84 -6.92 -8.35
N GLN A 214 11.47 -8.05 -7.79
CA GLN A 214 12.21 -8.70 -6.72
C GLN A 214 13.43 -9.43 -7.29
N GLN A 215 14.57 -9.31 -6.60
CA GLN A 215 15.74 -10.17 -6.82
C GLN A 215 15.79 -11.21 -5.71
N GLY A 216 16.13 -12.45 -6.07
CA GLY A 216 16.21 -13.56 -5.13
C GLY A 216 14.85 -14.17 -4.74
N THR A 217 14.91 -15.11 -3.81
CA THR A 217 13.74 -15.84 -3.28
C THR A 217 13.17 -15.13 -2.06
N VAL A 218 11.92 -14.70 -2.14
CA VAL A 218 11.21 -14.03 -1.07
C VAL A 218 10.25 -15.00 -0.36
N LEU A 219 10.26 -14.97 0.96
CA LEU A 219 9.21 -15.57 1.79
C LEU A 219 8.16 -14.51 2.12
N TYR A 220 6.96 -14.67 1.58
CA TYR A 220 5.81 -13.85 1.94
C TYR A 220 5.01 -14.53 3.05
N ILE A 221 4.68 -13.77 4.07
CA ILE A 221 3.79 -14.19 5.17
C ILE A 221 2.57 -13.28 5.13
N LEU A 222 1.41 -13.87 4.86
CA LEU A 222 0.14 -13.16 4.75
C LEU A 222 -0.82 -13.65 5.86
N ASP A 223 -1.41 -12.71 6.58
CA ASP A 223 -2.36 -13.02 7.65
C ASP A 223 -3.77 -12.60 7.20
N GLU A 224 -4.64 -13.58 6.95
CA GLU A 224 -6.03 -13.43 6.50
C GLU A 224 -6.21 -12.43 5.32
N PRO A 225 -5.52 -12.61 4.19
CA PRO A 225 -5.54 -11.63 3.10
C PRO A 225 -6.90 -11.50 2.40
N THR A 226 -7.85 -12.42 2.62
CA THR A 226 -9.18 -12.36 2.05
C THR A 226 -10.19 -11.60 2.92
N THR A 227 -9.78 -11.10 4.08
CA THR A 227 -10.66 -10.35 4.98
C THR A 227 -11.29 -9.14 4.29
N GLY A 228 -12.64 -9.08 4.28
CA GLY A 228 -13.41 -8.00 3.69
C GLY A 228 -13.50 -8.02 2.16
N LEU A 229 -13.09 -9.12 1.51
CA LEU A 229 -13.25 -9.31 0.07
C LEU A 229 -14.58 -9.97 -0.29
N HIS A 230 -15.14 -9.55 -1.42
CA HIS A 230 -16.21 -10.29 -2.10
C HIS A 230 -15.62 -11.51 -2.85
N MET A 231 -16.42 -12.53 -3.09
CA MET A 231 -15.97 -13.77 -3.74
C MET A 231 -15.21 -13.55 -5.05
N ALA A 232 -15.67 -12.63 -5.91
CA ALA A 232 -15.00 -12.31 -7.18
C ALA A 232 -13.58 -11.73 -6.99
N ASP A 233 -13.36 -11.00 -5.91
CA ASP A 233 -12.05 -10.41 -5.61
C ASP A 233 -11.09 -11.42 -4.99
N ILE A 234 -11.62 -12.48 -4.34
CA ILE A 234 -10.82 -13.59 -3.84
C ILE A 234 -10.16 -14.33 -5.00
N ASP A 235 -10.87 -14.57 -6.08
CA ASP A 235 -10.30 -15.22 -7.27
C ASP A 235 -9.16 -14.39 -7.88
N ARG A 236 -9.33 -13.08 -7.97
CA ARG A 236 -8.28 -12.15 -8.44
C ARG A 236 -7.05 -12.19 -7.52
N LEU A 237 -7.27 -12.13 -6.21
CA LEU A 237 -6.20 -12.24 -5.23
C LEU A 237 -5.45 -13.57 -5.35
N MET A 238 -6.15 -14.69 -5.52
CA MET A 238 -5.54 -16.00 -5.70
C MET A 238 -4.67 -16.08 -6.96
N GLN A 239 -5.11 -15.50 -8.08
CA GLN A 239 -4.29 -15.40 -9.30
C GLN A 239 -3.00 -14.61 -9.04
N VAL A 240 -3.08 -13.55 -8.25
CA VAL A 240 -1.93 -12.75 -7.85
C VAL A 240 -0.96 -13.56 -6.98
N LEU A 241 -1.44 -14.27 -5.98
CA LEU A 241 -0.62 -15.11 -5.08
C LEU A 241 0.05 -16.25 -5.87
N ASN A 242 -0.69 -16.90 -6.77
CA ASN A 242 -0.13 -17.95 -7.64
C ASN A 242 0.98 -17.41 -8.54
N ARG A 243 0.82 -16.23 -9.13
CA ARG A 243 1.90 -15.58 -9.91
C ARG A 243 3.17 -15.32 -9.10
N LEU A 244 3.06 -14.99 -7.80
CA LEU A 244 4.22 -14.88 -6.93
C LEU A 244 4.89 -16.24 -6.70
N ALA A 245 4.10 -17.30 -6.48
CA ALA A 245 4.61 -18.67 -6.33
C ALA A 245 5.31 -19.14 -7.60
N ASP A 246 4.75 -18.88 -8.78
CA ASP A 246 5.30 -19.25 -10.09
C ASP A 246 6.62 -18.51 -10.39
N ARG A 247 6.81 -17.32 -9.83
CA ARG A 247 8.09 -16.58 -9.90
C ARG A 247 9.20 -17.16 -9.00
N GLY A 248 8.93 -18.27 -8.31
CA GLY A 248 9.90 -18.95 -7.44
C GLY A 248 9.89 -18.48 -5.99
N HIS A 249 8.96 -17.60 -5.61
CA HIS A 249 8.82 -17.17 -4.22
C HIS A 249 8.08 -18.21 -3.37
N THR A 250 8.20 -18.08 -2.05
CA THR A 250 7.48 -18.93 -1.09
C THR A 250 6.42 -18.08 -0.38
N LEU A 251 5.18 -18.58 -0.35
CA LEU A 251 4.07 -17.92 0.32
C LEU A 251 3.58 -18.80 1.47
N VAL A 252 3.42 -18.20 2.63
CA VAL A 252 2.76 -18.79 3.80
C VAL A 252 1.55 -17.93 4.11
N VAL A 253 0.37 -18.49 3.99
CA VAL A 253 -0.91 -17.79 4.18
C VAL A 253 -1.64 -18.38 5.36
N ILE A 254 -1.97 -17.55 6.33
CA ILE A 254 -2.87 -17.90 7.43
C ILE A 254 -4.28 -17.55 6.96
N GLU A 255 -5.16 -18.54 6.83
CA GLU A 255 -6.50 -18.34 6.28
C GLU A 255 -7.57 -19.21 6.92
N HIS A 256 -8.80 -18.74 6.80
CA HIS A 256 -10.00 -19.44 7.18
C HIS A 256 -10.94 -19.65 5.97
N ASN A 257 -10.69 -18.98 4.86
CA ASN A 257 -11.48 -19.10 3.65
C ASN A 257 -11.20 -20.44 2.96
N ILE A 258 -12.26 -21.23 2.75
CA ILE A 258 -12.17 -22.60 2.21
C ILE A 258 -11.63 -22.61 0.78
N ASP A 259 -11.94 -21.61 -0.04
CA ASP A 259 -11.52 -21.56 -1.44
C ASP A 259 -10.01 -21.31 -1.56
N VAL A 260 -9.46 -20.43 -0.71
CA VAL A 260 -8.00 -20.26 -0.59
C VAL A 260 -7.32 -21.53 -0.13
N ILE A 261 -7.91 -22.22 0.85
CA ILE A 261 -7.38 -23.47 1.39
C ILE A 261 -7.31 -24.58 0.35
N LYS A 262 -8.32 -24.68 -0.53
CA LYS A 262 -8.36 -25.68 -1.60
C LYS A 262 -7.39 -25.39 -2.74
N ALA A 263 -6.98 -24.12 -2.90
CA ALA A 263 -6.11 -23.67 -3.97
C ALA A 263 -4.60 -23.70 -3.62
N ALA A 264 -4.24 -24.05 -2.37
CA ALA A 264 -2.86 -24.02 -1.84
C ALA A 264 -2.05 -25.32 -2.07
#